data_50e5868fd6420f0ce8ae4f27b7e68e05
#
_entry.id   50e5868fd6420f0ce8ae4f27b7e68e05
#
_cell.length_a   1.000
_cell.length_b   1.000
_cell.length_c   1.000
_cell.angle_alpha   90.00
_cell.angle_beta   90.00
_cell.angle_gamma   90.00
#
_symmetry.space_group_name_H-M   'P 1'
#
loop_
_entity.id
_entity.type
_entity.pdbx_description
1 polymer ?
#
loop_
_entity_poly.entity_id
_entity_poly.type
_entity_poly.pdbx_seq_one_letter_code
_entity_poly.pdbx_strand_id
1 'polypeptide(L)'
;YSAEKWATLRDNIMEYGELADLIHEYNPTVLSNRSTYKDQKNKNLNDIYDDYMKDIDDIWDQADNADNDVTWASLRYSAGLLTKQADNNYEDAEMEKIQYDQQEAKLVYQAQEMMVSLEQSAYNLENLQSTRDLLQQQYEATQAQMSVGMATQTDVLTALKSVQDQDTAILTAKKSQENVHRNLCLMLGWSADAQPEIKEVPQP
;
A
#
# COMPACT_ATOMS: atom_id res chain seq x y z
N TYR A 1 -4.01 2.48 20.57
CA TYR A 1 -2.78 1.73 20.89
C TYR A 1 -2.27 2.03 22.29
N SER A 2 -1.59 1.07 22.92
CA SER A 2 -0.87 1.29 24.17
C SER A 2 0.37 2.20 23.94
N ALA A 3 0.94 2.75 25.02
CA ALA A 3 2.16 3.56 24.92
C ALA A 3 3.36 2.73 24.38
N GLU A 4 3.42 1.45 24.74
CA GLU A 4 4.43 0.52 24.23
C GLU A 4 4.29 0.30 22.73
N LYS A 5 3.07 0.07 22.23
CA LYS A 5 2.80 -0.09 20.80
C LYS A 5 3.13 1.19 20.01
N TRP A 6 2.83 2.37 20.56
CA TRP A 6 3.25 3.63 19.94
C TRP A 6 4.76 3.79 19.89
N ALA A 7 5.49 3.26 20.87
CA ALA A 7 6.96 3.29 20.86
C ALA A 7 7.53 2.42 19.71
N THR A 8 6.97 1.23 19.49
CA THR A 8 7.40 0.36 18.37
C THR A 8 7.05 0.96 17.01
N LEU A 9 5.86 1.55 16.85
CA LEU A 9 5.47 2.18 15.58
C LEU A 9 6.27 3.46 15.23
N ARG A 10 7.02 4.02 16.18
CA ARG A 10 7.82 5.25 16.00
C ARG A 10 9.33 5.01 16.02
N ASP A 11 9.76 3.78 16.21
CA ASP A 11 11.18 3.44 16.11
C ASP A 11 11.62 3.41 14.62
N ASN A 12 12.89 3.14 14.40
CA ASN A 12 13.44 3.03 13.04
C ASN A 12 13.54 1.55 12.60
N ILE A 13 12.55 0.74 12.99
CA ILE A 13 12.48 -0.68 12.66
C ILE A 13 11.21 -0.92 11.83
N MET A 14 11.35 -1.71 10.78
CA MET A 14 10.25 -2.16 9.94
C MET A 14 10.02 -3.65 10.22
N GLU A 15 8.98 -3.97 10.99
CA GLU A 15 8.63 -5.33 11.35
C GLU A 15 7.46 -5.83 10.50
N TYR A 16 7.57 -7.05 9.97
CA TYR A 16 6.51 -7.64 9.13
C TYR A 16 5.16 -7.69 9.86
N GLY A 17 5.16 -8.03 11.14
CA GLY A 17 3.96 -8.08 11.96
C GLY A 17 3.31 -6.73 12.25
N GLU A 18 4.01 -5.60 12.04
CA GLU A 18 3.53 -4.25 12.29
C GLU A 18 3.10 -3.48 11.04
N LEU A 19 3.26 -4.07 9.85
CA LEU A 19 2.96 -3.40 8.58
C LEU A 19 1.52 -2.89 8.50
N ALA A 20 0.56 -3.64 9.03
CA ALA A 20 -0.84 -3.22 9.06
C ALA A 20 -1.03 -1.95 9.91
N ASP A 21 -0.43 -1.90 11.09
CA ASP A 21 -0.51 -0.74 11.99
C ASP A 21 0.23 0.47 11.40
N LEU A 22 1.40 0.26 10.79
CA LEU A 22 2.17 1.32 10.14
C LEU A 22 1.40 1.92 8.95
N ILE A 23 0.75 1.09 8.13
CA ILE A 23 -0.09 1.58 7.02
C ILE A 23 -1.30 2.33 7.56
N HIS A 24 -1.97 1.81 8.57
CA HIS A 24 -3.13 2.45 9.18
C HIS A 24 -2.81 3.86 9.70
N GLU A 25 -1.64 4.04 10.34
CA GLU A 25 -1.27 5.28 11.00
C GLU A 25 -0.49 6.26 10.11
N TYR A 26 0.25 5.79 9.12
CA TYR A 26 1.19 6.64 8.39
C TYR A 26 1.01 6.63 6.88
N ASN A 27 0.23 5.73 6.29
CA ASN A 27 0.04 5.73 4.84
C ASN A 27 -0.79 6.96 4.40
N PRO A 28 -0.28 7.80 3.47
CA PRO A 28 -0.96 9.02 3.08
C PRO A 28 -2.37 8.80 2.50
N THR A 29 -2.57 7.73 1.75
CA THR A 29 -3.88 7.40 1.18
C THR A 29 -4.87 6.99 2.26
N VAL A 30 -4.46 6.15 3.22
CA VAL A 30 -5.30 5.72 4.34
C VAL A 30 -5.67 6.91 5.22
N LEU A 31 -4.71 7.77 5.54
CA LEU A 31 -4.97 8.99 6.30
C LEU A 31 -5.95 9.93 5.61
N SER A 32 -5.82 10.12 4.28
CA SER A 32 -6.75 10.91 3.47
C SER A 32 -8.15 10.30 3.48
N ASN A 33 -8.29 8.99 3.27
CA ASN A 33 -9.57 8.28 3.30
C ASN A 33 -10.25 8.39 4.66
N ARG A 34 -9.50 8.20 5.75
CA ARG A 34 -10.01 8.37 7.13
C ARG A 34 -10.50 9.78 7.40
N SER A 35 -9.76 10.80 6.94
CA SER A 35 -10.17 12.20 7.07
C SER A 35 -11.44 12.47 6.28
N THR A 36 -11.52 12.03 5.03
CA THR A 36 -12.69 12.20 4.17
C THR A 36 -13.92 11.54 4.78
N TYR A 37 -13.81 10.30 5.24
CA TYR A 37 -14.92 9.60 5.90
C TYR A 37 -15.38 10.30 7.18
N LYS A 38 -14.43 10.76 8.02
CA LYS A 38 -14.74 11.51 9.22
C LYS A 38 -15.49 12.82 8.93
N ASP A 39 -15.05 13.54 7.88
CA ASP A 39 -15.68 14.78 7.47
C ASP A 39 -17.09 14.54 6.91
N GLN A 40 -17.29 13.50 6.12
CA GLN A 40 -18.60 13.07 5.62
C GLN A 40 -19.53 12.68 6.77
N LYS A 41 -19.04 11.87 7.71
CA LYS A 41 -19.82 11.44 8.87
C LYS A 41 -20.21 12.59 9.79
N ASN A 42 -19.33 13.55 10.00
CA ASN A 42 -19.57 14.65 10.95
C ASN A 42 -20.32 15.84 10.35
N LYS A 43 -20.14 16.15 9.05
CA LYS A 43 -20.75 17.32 8.40
C LYS A 43 -21.95 17.00 7.52
N ASN A 44 -21.93 15.88 6.80
CA ASN A 44 -22.97 15.60 5.81
C ASN A 44 -24.08 14.68 6.30
N LEU A 45 -23.75 13.64 7.08
CA LEU A 45 -24.79 12.65 7.44
C LEU A 45 -25.73 13.16 8.51
N ASN A 46 -25.20 13.79 9.58
CA ASN A 46 -26.06 14.29 10.65
C ASN A 46 -26.80 15.55 10.21
N ASP A 47 -26.11 16.53 9.60
CA ASP A 47 -26.75 17.77 9.16
C ASP A 47 -27.74 17.54 8.02
N ILE A 48 -27.39 16.74 7.03
CA ILE A 48 -28.29 16.38 5.92
C ILE A 48 -29.45 15.54 6.43
N TYR A 49 -29.21 14.58 7.33
CA TYR A 49 -30.27 13.77 7.92
C TYR A 49 -31.21 14.62 8.75
N ASP A 50 -30.70 15.52 9.58
CA ASP A 50 -31.50 16.46 10.38
C ASP A 50 -32.30 17.42 9.52
N ASP A 51 -31.72 17.93 8.40
CA ASP A 51 -32.45 18.76 7.42
C ASP A 51 -33.56 17.96 6.74
N TYR A 52 -33.30 16.72 6.31
CA TYR A 52 -34.36 15.84 5.76
C TYR A 52 -35.47 15.53 6.76
N MET A 53 -35.11 15.27 8.02
CA MET A 53 -36.11 15.01 9.06
C MET A 53 -36.97 16.22 9.33
N LYS A 54 -36.39 17.41 9.35
CA LYS A 54 -37.14 18.67 9.47
C LYS A 54 -38.11 18.88 8.28
N ASP A 55 -37.65 18.68 7.06
CA ASP A 55 -38.51 18.79 5.87
C ASP A 55 -39.63 17.72 5.88
N ILE A 56 -39.33 16.53 6.41
CA ILE A 56 -40.32 15.46 6.58
C ILE A 56 -41.38 15.85 7.62
N ASP A 57 -40.97 16.40 8.77
CA ASP A 57 -41.88 16.87 9.82
C ASP A 57 -42.76 18.00 9.29
N ASP A 58 -42.20 18.98 8.56
CA ASP A 58 -42.95 20.06 7.94
C ASP A 58 -44.00 19.53 6.93
N ILE A 59 -43.70 18.48 6.18
CA ILE A 59 -44.60 17.82 5.26
C ILE A 59 -45.75 17.09 6.01
N TRP A 60 -45.39 16.40 7.13
CA TRP A 60 -46.43 15.76 7.95
C TRP A 60 -47.39 16.75 8.59
N ASP A 61 -46.86 17.88 9.08
CA ASP A 61 -47.68 18.95 9.63
C ASP A 61 -48.64 19.53 8.56
N GLN A 62 -48.16 19.66 7.31
CA GLN A 62 -48.99 20.05 6.18
C GLN A 62 -50.04 18.99 5.82
N ALA A 63 -49.67 17.71 5.88
CA ALA A 63 -50.61 16.61 5.62
C ALA A 63 -51.71 16.52 6.69
N ASP A 64 -51.40 16.71 7.95
CA ASP A 64 -52.36 16.69 9.05
C ASP A 64 -53.36 17.87 8.98
N ASN A 65 -52.96 18.97 8.34
CA ASN A 65 -53.82 20.15 8.10
C ASN A 65 -54.44 20.17 6.68
N ALA A 66 -54.33 19.12 5.91
CA ALA A 66 -54.84 19.08 4.54
C ALA A 66 -56.39 19.00 4.49
N ASP A 67 -56.98 19.84 3.64
CA ASP A 67 -58.45 19.95 3.51
C ASP A 67 -59.10 18.81 2.71
N ASN A 68 -58.30 17.95 2.09
CA ASN A 68 -58.79 16.84 1.29
C ASN A 68 -57.80 15.65 1.23
N ASP A 69 -58.37 14.47 0.95
CA ASP A 69 -57.65 13.19 0.93
C ASP A 69 -56.53 13.10 -0.14
N VAL A 70 -56.72 13.82 -1.26
CA VAL A 70 -55.73 13.79 -2.36
C VAL A 70 -54.45 14.54 -1.96
N THR A 71 -54.63 15.71 -1.34
CA THR A 71 -53.51 16.52 -0.84
C THR A 71 -52.75 15.76 0.29
N TRP A 72 -53.52 15.17 1.20
CA TRP A 72 -52.95 14.34 2.27
C TRP A 72 -52.15 13.17 1.74
N ALA A 73 -52.67 12.42 0.78
CA ALA A 73 -51.97 11.27 0.17
C ALA A 73 -50.70 11.70 -0.60
N SER A 74 -50.73 12.84 -1.30
CA SER A 74 -49.59 13.40 -2.03
C SER A 74 -48.45 13.80 -1.05
N LEU A 75 -48.79 14.50 0.03
CA LEU A 75 -47.83 14.93 1.02
C LEU A 75 -47.17 13.73 1.75
N ARG A 76 -48.00 12.74 2.09
CA ARG A 76 -47.50 11.49 2.70
C ARG A 76 -46.55 10.73 1.79
N TYR A 77 -46.84 10.68 0.48
CA TYR A 77 -45.95 10.07 -0.50
C TYR A 77 -44.61 10.83 -0.57
N SER A 78 -44.64 12.17 -0.57
CA SER A 78 -43.45 13.00 -0.60
C SER A 78 -42.59 12.80 0.64
N ALA A 79 -43.18 12.72 1.83
CA ALA A 79 -42.47 12.39 3.07
C ALA A 79 -41.77 11.02 3.00
N GLY A 80 -42.47 10.02 2.44
CA GLY A 80 -41.90 8.68 2.23
C GLY A 80 -40.70 8.65 1.28
N LEU A 81 -40.75 9.45 0.21
CA LEU A 81 -39.61 9.61 -0.73
C LEU A 81 -38.41 10.25 -0.07
N LEU A 82 -38.62 11.32 0.72
CA LEU A 82 -37.51 11.99 1.45
C LEU A 82 -36.89 11.08 2.51
N THR A 83 -37.69 10.31 3.23
CA THR A 83 -37.20 9.30 4.18
C THR A 83 -36.29 8.29 3.48
N LYS A 84 -36.73 7.75 2.35
CA LYS A 84 -35.92 6.81 1.56
C LYS A 84 -34.62 7.44 1.05
N GLN A 85 -34.64 8.71 0.70
CA GLN A 85 -33.47 9.44 0.21
C GLN A 85 -32.46 9.68 1.34
N ALA A 86 -32.94 10.00 2.56
CA ALA A 86 -32.10 10.11 3.75
C ALA A 86 -31.42 8.79 4.09
N ASP A 87 -32.16 7.68 4.06
CA ASP A 87 -31.63 6.32 4.29
C ASP A 87 -30.57 5.94 3.25
N ASN A 88 -30.81 6.21 1.96
CA ASN A 88 -29.85 5.91 0.89
C ASN A 88 -28.53 6.68 1.07
N ASN A 89 -28.57 7.93 1.53
CA ASN A 89 -27.34 8.71 1.79
C ASN A 89 -26.50 8.08 2.92
N TYR A 90 -27.14 7.48 3.91
CA TYR A 90 -26.47 6.73 4.96
C TYR A 90 -25.81 5.46 4.45
N GLU A 91 -26.51 4.70 3.60
CA GLU A 91 -25.99 3.47 2.98
C GLU A 91 -24.79 3.76 2.06
N ASP A 92 -24.81 4.85 1.29
CA ASP A 92 -23.72 5.26 0.42
C ASP A 92 -22.44 5.56 1.20
N ALA A 93 -22.54 6.23 2.36
CA ALA A 93 -21.39 6.51 3.21
C ALA A 93 -20.80 5.24 3.84
N GLU A 94 -21.64 4.29 4.27
CA GLU A 94 -21.17 2.99 4.76
C GLU A 94 -20.51 2.17 3.64
N MET A 95 -21.01 2.23 2.40
CA MET A 95 -20.38 1.60 1.24
C MET A 95 -19.00 2.21 0.94
N GLU A 96 -18.83 3.52 1.01
CA GLU A 96 -17.53 4.18 0.87
C GLU A 96 -16.55 3.72 1.95
N LYS A 97 -17.01 3.60 3.20
CA LYS A 97 -16.17 3.07 4.29
C LYS A 97 -15.66 1.66 3.98
N ILE A 98 -16.53 0.79 3.49
CA ILE A 98 -16.14 -0.57 3.09
C ILE A 98 -15.07 -0.52 1.98
N GLN A 99 -15.19 0.38 1.01
CA GLN A 99 -14.19 0.56 -0.04
C GLN A 99 -12.85 1.04 0.52
N TYR A 100 -12.85 1.97 1.47
CA TYR A 100 -11.63 2.45 2.15
C TYR A 100 -10.95 1.34 2.95
N ASP A 101 -11.72 0.54 3.68
CA ASP A 101 -11.21 -0.60 4.44
C ASP A 101 -10.59 -1.67 3.51
N GLN A 102 -11.22 -1.93 2.36
CA GLN A 102 -10.68 -2.84 1.34
C GLN A 102 -9.39 -2.28 0.70
N GLN A 103 -9.34 -0.98 0.46
CA GLN A 103 -8.14 -0.32 -0.08
C GLN A 103 -6.97 -0.39 0.91
N GLU A 104 -7.23 -0.16 2.19
CA GLU A 104 -6.24 -0.32 3.26
C GLU A 104 -5.72 -1.76 3.33
N ALA A 105 -6.62 -2.75 3.35
CA ALA A 105 -6.24 -4.17 3.34
C ALA A 105 -5.37 -4.54 2.13
N LYS A 106 -5.66 -3.99 0.96
CA LYS A 106 -4.85 -4.18 -0.25
C LYS A 106 -3.46 -3.56 -0.11
N LEU A 107 -3.35 -2.38 0.49
CA LEU A 107 -2.06 -1.72 0.75
C LEU A 107 -1.22 -2.53 1.75
N VAL A 108 -1.83 -3.07 2.79
CA VAL A 108 -1.16 -3.97 3.75
C VAL A 108 -0.59 -5.19 3.03
N TYR A 109 -1.40 -5.85 2.20
CA TYR A 109 -0.96 -7.00 1.42
C TYR A 109 0.22 -6.65 0.48
N GLN A 110 0.13 -5.51 -0.23
CA GLN A 110 1.22 -5.04 -1.09
C GLN A 110 2.50 -4.76 -0.31
N ALA A 111 2.43 -4.18 0.88
CA ALA A 111 3.59 -3.95 1.73
C ALA A 111 4.22 -5.27 2.20
N GLN A 112 3.40 -6.25 2.57
CA GLN A 112 3.86 -7.59 2.94
C GLN A 112 4.58 -8.27 1.77
N GLU A 113 4.02 -8.21 0.56
CA GLU A 113 4.67 -8.75 -0.64
C GLU A 113 6.00 -8.05 -0.95
N MET A 114 6.05 -6.72 -0.82
CA MET A 114 7.29 -5.96 -1.03
C MET A 114 8.37 -6.36 -0.02
N MET A 115 8.02 -6.55 1.24
CA MET A 115 8.97 -6.94 2.27
C MET A 115 9.53 -8.36 2.02
N VAL A 116 8.68 -9.32 1.65
CA VAL A 116 9.12 -10.66 1.24
C VAL A 116 9.99 -10.60 -0.01
N SER A 117 9.63 -9.75 -0.98
CA SER A 117 10.43 -9.52 -2.20
C SER A 117 11.82 -8.97 -1.89
N LEU A 118 11.95 -8.07 -0.91
CA LEU A 118 13.26 -7.57 -0.46
C LEU A 118 14.13 -8.67 0.13
N GLU A 119 13.57 -9.55 0.94
CA GLU A 119 14.27 -10.70 1.50
C GLU A 119 14.76 -11.65 0.40
N GLN A 120 13.87 -12.01 -0.54
CA GLN A 120 14.23 -12.84 -1.70
C GLN A 120 15.31 -12.19 -2.57
N SER A 121 15.25 -10.88 -2.76
CA SER A 121 16.25 -10.15 -3.57
C SER A 121 17.62 -10.14 -2.90
N ALA A 122 17.69 -10.14 -1.57
CA ALA A 122 18.95 -10.27 -0.84
C ALA A 122 19.64 -11.62 -1.12
N TYR A 123 18.90 -12.73 -1.07
CA TYR A 123 19.43 -14.04 -1.45
C TYR A 123 19.84 -14.12 -2.92
N ASN A 124 19.05 -13.51 -3.82
CA ASN A 124 19.39 -13.46 -5.24
C ASN A 124 20.70 -12.69 -5.49
N LEU A 125 20.91 -11.57 -4.80
CA LEU A 125 22.15 -10.79 -4.89
C LEU A 125 23.37 -11.59 -4.39
N GLU A 126 23.22 -12.32 -3.30
CA GLU A 126 24.28 -13.20 -2.77
C GLU A 126 24.65 -14.27 -3.81
N ASN A 127 23.67 -14.90 -4.43
CA ASN A 127 23.90 -15.90 -5.50
C ASN A 127 24.57 -15.27 -6.73
N LEU A 128 24.15 -14.08 -7.16
CA LEU A 128 24.76 -13.37 -8.28
C LEU A 128 26.21 -13.00 -7.98
N GLN A 129 26.54 -12.59 -6.75
CA GLN A 129 27.90 -12.30 -6.33
C GLN A 129 28.78 -13.56 -6.28
N SER A 130 28.25 -14.66 -5.75
CA SER A 130 28.96 -15.96 -5.75
C SER A 130 29.27 -16.42 -7.18
N THR A 131 28.31 -16.27 -8.10
CA THR A 131 28.53 -16.59 -9.52
C THR A 131 29.59 -15.67 -10.14
N ARG A 132 29.57 -14.40 -9.80
CA ARG A 132 30.57 -13.42 -10.28
C ARG A 132 31.97 -13.81 -9.83
N ASP A 133 32.15 -14.26 -8.59
CA ASP A 133 33.44 -14.69 -8.05
C ASP A 133 33.96 -15.94 -8.78
N LEU A 134 33.08 -16.89 -9.09
CA LEU A 134 33.43 -18.07 -9.90
C LEU A 134 33.85 -17.69 -11.33
N LEU A 135 33.13 -16.76 -11.97
CA LEU A 135 33.47 -16.26 -13.28
C LEU A 135 34.82 -15.49 -13.32
N GLN A 136 35.10 -14.77 -12.22
CA GLN A 136 36.38 -14.09 -12.05
C GLN A 136 37.54 -15.10 -11.96
N GLN A 137 37.36 -16.16 -11.15
CA GLN A 137 38.37 -17.23 -11.06
C GLN A 137 38.59 -17.92 -12.41
N GLN A 138 37.52 -18.17 -13.18
CA GLN A 138 37.59 -18.73 -14.50
C GLN A 138 38.34 -17.79 -15.49
N TYR A 139 38.09 -16.50 -15.42
CA TYR A 139 38.82 -15.51 -16.22
C TYR A 139 40.31 -15.52 -15.89
N GLU A 140 40.70 -15.52 -14.61
CA GLU A 140 42.12 -15.59 -14.17
C GLU A 140 42.80 -16.87 -14.61
N ALA A 141 42.10 -18.02 -14.48
CA ALA A 141 42.59 -19.31 -14.95
C ALA A 141 42.81 -19.31 -16.48
N THR A 142 41.89 -18.72 -17.25
CA THR A 142 42.01 -18.61 -18.71
C THR A 142 43.18 -17.71 -19.11
N GLN A 143 43.42 -16.62 -18.39
CA GLN A 143 44.62 -15.78 -18.59
C GLN A 143 45.90 -16.55 -18.32
N ALA A 144 45.97 -17.34 -17.26
CA ALA A 144 47.12 -18.16 -16.96
C ALA A 144 47.35 -19.23 -18.05
N GLN A 145 46.31 -19.88 -18.55
CA GLN A 145 46.38 -20.82 -19.66
C GLN A 145 46.89 -20.16 -20.98
N MET A 146 46.45 -18.93 -21.25
CA MET A 146 46.94 -18.19 -22.41
C MET A 146 48.43 -17.89 -22.29
N SER A 147 48.94 -17.59 -21.09
CA SER A 147 50.38 -17.31 -20.89
C SER A 147 51.29 -18.49 -21.21
N VAL A 148 50.77 -19.71 -21.13
CA VAL A 148 51.49 -20.96 -21.47
C VAL A 148 51.05 -21.55 -22.80
N GLY A 149 50.28 -20.80 -23.61
CA GLY A 149 49.86 -21.21 -24.96
C GLY A 149 48.72 -22.24 -25.00
N MET A 150 48.00 -22.45 -23.89
CA MET A 150 46.89 -23.41 -23.75
C MET A 150 45.51 -22.81 -23.98
N ALA A 151 45.40 -21.48 -24.06
CA ALA A 151 44.17 -20.75 -24.38
C ALA A 151 44.47 -19.61 -25.35
N THR A 152 43.47 -19.15 -26.11
CA THR A 152 43.54 -18.05 -27.05
C THR A 152 43.14 -16.72 -26.39
N GLN A 153 43.51 -15.60 -27.05
CA GLN A 153 43.04 -14.28 -26.64
C GLN A 153 41.50 -14.18 -26.68
N THR A 154 40.88 -14.86 -27.65
CA THR A 154 39.39 -14.92 -27.73
C THR A 154 38.80 -15.61 -26.52
N ASP A 155 39.42 -16.67 -25.99
CA ASP A 155 38.96 -17.37 -24.80
C ASP A 155 38.99 -16.43 -23.57
N VAL A 156 40.06 -15.65 -23.41
CA VAL A 156 40.21 -14.66 -22.35
C VAL A 156 39.18 -13.55 -22.47
N LEU A 157 38.94 -13.02 -23.68
CA LEU A 157 37.92 -11.98 -23.90
C LEU A 157 36.51 -12.50 -23.64
N THR A 158 36.22 -13.75 -23.97
CA THR A 158 34.93 -14.40 -23.67
C THR A 158 34.72 -14.54 -22.17
N ALA A 159 35.74 -14.98 -21.44
CA ALA A 159 35.69 -15.08 -19.98
C ALA A 159 35.51 -13.71 -19.31
N LEU A 160 36.23 -12.67 -19.77
CA LEU A 160 36.09 -11.31 -19.32
C LEU A 160 34.66 -10.77 -19.56
N LYS A 161 34.13 -11.02 -20.75
CA LYS A 161 32.73 -10.63 -21.04
C LYS A 161 31.72 -11.25 -20.07
N SER A 162 31.90 -12.52 -19.72
CA SER A 162 31.04 -13.19 -18.75
C SER A 162 31.08 -12.50 -17.39
N VAL A 163 32.24 -12.06 -16.92
CA VAL A 163 32.36 -11.28 -15.67
C VAL A 163 31.61 -9.94 -15.77
N GLN A 164 31.79 -9.21 -16.88
CA GLN A 164 31.16 -7.92 -17.12
C GLN A 164 29.61 -8.05 -17.23
N ASP A 165 29.13 -9.09 -17.88
CA ASP A 165 27.70 -9.38 -18.00
C ASP A 165 27.12 -9.67 -16.59
N GLN A 166 27.84 -10.40 -15.75
CA GLN A 166 27.43 -10.66 -14.36
C GLN A 166 27.46 -9.41 -13.47
N ASP A 167 28.46 -8.54 -13.62
CA ASP A 167 28.52 -7.25 -12.93
C ASP A 167 27.31 -6.38 -13.30
N THR A 168 26.89 -6.40 -14.57
CA THR A 168 25.67 -5.71 -15.03
C THR A 168 24.41 -6.30 -14.39
N ALA A 169 24.32 -7.63 -14.29
CA ALA A 169 23.20 -8.31 -13.64
C ALA A 169 23.10 -7.94 -12.16
N ILE A 170 24.23 -7.89 -11.45
CA ILE A 170 24.30 -7.46 -10.04
C ILE A 170 23.83 -6.00 -9.89
N LEU A 171 24.30 -5.10 -10.75
CA LEU A 171 23.89 -3.70 -10.70
C LEU A 171 22.38 -3.54 -10.93
N THR A 172 21.84 -4.27 -11.90
CA THR A 172 20.37 -4.25 -12.18
C THR A 172 19.57 -4.77 -11.01
N ALA A 173 20.01 -5.87 -10.39
CA ALA A 173 19.35 -6.44 -9.21
C ALA A 173 19.40 -5.49 -8.01
N LYS A 174 20.54 -4.82 -7.76
CA LYS A 174 20.67 -3.79 -6.71
C LYS A 174 19.72 -2.62 -6.92
N LYS A 175 19.63 -2.10 -8.15
CA LYS A 175 18.69 -1.00 -8.46
C LYS A 175 17.24 -1.40 -8.29
N SER A 176 16.87 -2.62 -8.69
CA SER A 176 15.52 -3.14 -8.48
C SER A 176 15.19 -3.26 -7.00
N GLN A 177 16.10 -3.80 -6.20
CA GLN A 177 15.94 -3.90 -4.74
C GLN A 177 15.78 -2.51 -4.09
N GLU A 178 16.61 -1.55 -4.47
CA GLU A 178 16.53 -0.17 -3.99
C GLU A 178 15.17 0.46 -4.31
N ASN A 179 14.65 0.27 -5.51
CA ASN A 179 13.34 0.81 -5.90
C ASN A 179 12.20 0.21 -5.06
N VAL A 180 12.21 -1.11 -4.81
CA VAL A 180 11.21 -1.76 -3.94
C VAL A 180 11.32 -1.22 -2.51
N HIS A 181 12.53 -1.09 -1.98
CA HIS A 181 12.77 -0.54 -0.65
C HIS A 181 12.24 0.90 -0.51
N ARG A 182 12.53 1.77 -1.47
CA ARG A 182 12.06 3.16 -1.50
C ARG A 182 10.54 3.24 -1.55
N ASN A 183 9.89 2.43 -2.39
CA ASN A 183 8.44 2.38 -2.49
C ASN A 183 7.80 1.88 -1.19
N LEU A 184 8.38 0.88 -0.55
CA LEU A 184 7.92 0.38 0.73
C LEU A 184 8.04 1.44 1.83
N CYS A 185 9.16 2.14 1.91
CA CYS A 185 9.33 3.25 2.86
C CYS A 185 8.26 4.33 2.68
N LEU A 186 8.01 4.77 1.45
CA LEU A 186 6.96 5.75 1.14
C LEU A 186 5.57 5.25 1.53
N MET A 187 5.28 3.97 1.29
CA MET A 187 3.99 3.36 1.64
C MET A 187 3.75 3.35 3.15
N LEU A 188 4.80 3.22 3.95
CA LEU A 188 4.76 3.21 5.41
C LEU A 188 4.95 4.60 6.05
N GLY A 189 4.99 5.66 5.25
CA GLY A 189 5.11 7.04 5.71
C GLY A 189 6.53 7.50 6.05
N TRP A 190 7.55 6.70 5.76
CA TRP A 190 8.95 7.13 5.84
C TRP A 190 9.40 7.88 4.59
N SER A 191 10.52 8.59 4.70
CA SER A 191 11.22 9.15 3.55
C SER A 191 11.68 8.04 2.58
N ALA A 192 11.70 8.31 1.28
CA ALA A 192 12.21 7.38 0.27
C ALA A 192 13.68 6.96 0.52
N ASP A 193 14.47 7.81 1.16
CA ASP A 193 15.88 7.58 1.46
C ASP A 193 16.10 7.04 2.89
N ALA A 194 15.03 6.75 3.64
CA ALA A 194 15.13 6.13 4.96
C ALA A 194 15.78 4.74 4.88
N GLN A 195 16.52 4.37 5.91
CA GLN A 195 17.18 3.08 6.03
C GLN A 195 16.75 2.39 7.34
N PRO A 196 15.46 2.00 7.47
CA PRO A 196 15.00 1.27 8.64
C PRO A 196 15.60 -0.13 8.68
N GLU A 197 15.80 -0.66 9.88
CA GLU A 197 16.11 -2.07 10.06
C GLU A 197 14.87 -2.91 9.74
N ILE A 198 15.01 -3.95 8.92
CA ILE A 198 13.92 -4.85 8.53
C ILE A 198 13.99 -6.11 9.38
N LYS A 199 12.88 -6.47 10.04
CA LYS A 199 12.77 -7.63 10.92
C LYS A 199 11.53 -8.47 10.65
N GLU A 200 11.57 -9.69 11.15
CA GLU A 200 10.45 -10.64 11.18
C GLU A 200 9.86 -10.98 9.80
N VAL A 201 10.66 -10.87 8.74
CA VAL A 201 10.21 -11.29 7.40
C VAL A 201 10.11 -12.81 7.37
N PRO A 202 8.99 -13.38 6.89
CA PRO A 202 8.90 -14.83 6.69
C PRO A 202 9.99 -15.33 5.76
N GLN A 203 10.69 -16.37 6.18
CA GLN A 203 11.72 -17.01 5.35
C GLN A 203 11.06 -17.74 4.17
N PRO A 204 11.67 -17.71 2.99
CA PRO A 204 11.14 -18.39 1.80
C PRO A 204 11.17 -19.92 1.94
#